data_48e93e304f3799674d6bd5ecc03f5c6b
#
_entry.id   48e93e304f3799674d6bd5ecc03f5c6b
#
_cell.length_a   1.000
_cell.length_b   1.000
_cell.length_c   1.000
_cell.angle_alpha   90.00
_cell.angle_beta   90.00
_cell.angle_gamma   90.00
#
_symmetry.space_group_name_H-M   'P 1'
#
loop_
_entity.id
_entity.type
_entity.pdbx_description
1 polymer ?
#
loop_
_entity_poly.entity_id
_entity_poly.type
_entity_poly.pdbx_seq_one_letter_code
_entity_poly.pdbx_strand_id
1 'polypeptide(L)'
;MKALSKLKSEVGIWMTDVPAPELGHNDLLIKIRKTAICGTDMHIYNWDEWAQKTIPVPMVVGHEYVGEVVAIGQEVRGFAVGDRVSGEGHITCGHCRNCRAGRTHLCRNTIGVGVNRPGAFAEYLVIPAFNAFKLPDNIPDELAAIFDPFGNAVHTALSFDLVGEDVLITGAGPIGIMAAAVCRHVGARHVVITDVNEYRLELARKMGATRAVNVAKEKLSDVMEDLGMTEGFDVGLEMSGVPSAFQDMIDKMNHGGKIAMLGIPPSTMAIDWGKVIFKGLFIKGIYGREMFETWYKMASLIQSGLDLSPIITHHFHIDDFQQGFEAMGSGKSGKVILNWD
;
A
#
# COMPACT_ATOMS: atom_id res chain seq x y z
N MET A 1 -4.20 -27.33 -5.84
CA MET A 1 -3.04 -26.51 -5.46
C MET A 1 -3.21 -25.98 -4.05
N LYS A 2 -2.09 -25.81 -3.30
CA LYS A 2 -2.09 -25.25 -1.96
C LYS A 2 -2.48 -23.77 -1.99
N ALA A 3 -3.32 -23.33 -1.05
CA ALA A 3 -3.74 -21.92 -0.91
C ALA A 3 -4.14 -21.57 0.53
N LEU A 4 -4.03 -20.29 0.88
CA LEU A 4 -4.64 -19.73 2.08
C LEU A 4 -6.01 -19.16 1.75
N SER A 5 -7.03 -19.65 2.42
CA SER A 5 -8.42 -19.32 2.13
C SER A 5 -9.19 -18.91 3.38
N LYS A 6 -10.08 -17.94 3.20
CA LYS A 6 -11.17 -17.69 4.13
C LYS A 6 -12.26 -18.73 3.92
N LEU A 7 -12.23 -19.82 4.69
CA LEU A 7 -13.16 -20.94 4.52
C LEU A 7 -14.48 -20.77 5.28
N LYS A 8 -14.44 -19.98 6.37
CA LYS A 8 -15.57 -19.83 7.29
C LYS A 8 -15.75 -18.37 7.69
N SER A 9 -16.97 -18.00 8.02
CA SER A 9 -17.36 -16.67 8.52
C SER A 9 -16.98 -16.49 10.01
N GLU A 10 -15.72 -16.73 10.36
CA GLU A 10 -15.17 -16.63 11.72
C GLU A 10 -13.71 -16.14 11.68
N VAL A 11 -13.11 -15.83 12.82
CA VAL A 11 -11.70 -15.45 12.91
C VAL A 11 -10.80 -16.56 12.37
N GLY A 12 -9.82 -16.20 11.55
CA GLY A 12 -8.82 -17.11 10.98
C GLY A 12 -8.79 -17.12 9.45
N ILE A 13 -7.72 -17.67 8.93
CA ILE A 13 -7.47 -18.03 7.53
C ILE A 13 -6.84 -19.43 7.56
N TRP A 14 -7.14 -20.25 6.57
CA TRP A 14 -6.79 -21.67 6.61
C TRP A 14 -6.02 -22.09 5.37
N MET A 15 -4.98 -22.91 5.57
CA MET A 15 -4.34 -23.64 4.48
C MET A 15 -5.30 -24.72 3.95
N THR A 16 -5.49 -24.75 2.64
CA THR A 16 -6.38 -25.71 1.98
C THR A 16 -5.93 -26.02 0.58
N ASP A 17 -6.42 -27.13 0.03
CA ASP A 17 -6.30 -27.44 -1.39
C ASP A 17 -7.48 -26.88 -2.16
N VAL A 18 -7.20 -26.13 -3.21
CA VAL A 18 -8.19 -25.58 -4.13
C VAL A 18 -7.89 -26.03 -5.57
N PRO A 19 -8.89 -26.05 -6.47
CA PRO A 19 -8.63 -26.28 -7.89
C PRO A 19 -7.61 -25.28 -8.45
N ALA A 20 -6.79 -25.72 -9.40
CA ALA A 20 -5.94 -24.79 -10.15
C ALA A 20 -6.82 -23.82 -10.94
N PRO A 21 -6.45 -22.52 -11.03
CA PRO A 21 -7.25 -21.56 -11.76
C PRO A 21 -7.19 -21.82 -13.27
N GLU A 22 -8.31 -21.59 -13.96
CA GLU A 22 -8.38 -21.73 -15.42
C GLU A 22 -7.81 -20.48 -16.11
N LEU A 23 -6.97 -20.70 -17.14
CA LEU A 23 -6.36 -19.66 -17.93
C LEU A 23 -7.34 -19.14 -19.00
N GLY A 24 -7.73 -17.88 -18.92
CA GLY A 24 -8.53 -17.20 -19.94
C GLY A 24 -7.70 -16.71 -21.13
N HIS A 25 -8.38 -16.32 -22.21
CA HIS A 25 -7.73 -15.89 -23.47
C HIS A 25 -6.80 -14.66 -23.30
N ASN A 26 -7.13 -13.76 -22.37
CA ASN A 26 -6.39 -12.53 -22.13
C ASN A 26 -5.62 -12.53 -20.79
N ASP A 27 -5.45 -13.70 -20.18
CA ASP A 27 -4.92 -13.83 -18.84
C ASP A 27 -3.49 -14.39 -18.83
N LEU A 28 -2.81 -14.16 -17.72
CA LEU A 28 -1.54 -14.80 -17.37
C LEU A 28 -1.78 -15.78 -16.23
N LEU A 29 -1.20 -16.97 -16.32
CA LEU A 29 -1.02 -17.88 -15.20
C LEU A 29 0.36 -17.63 -14.59
N ILE A 30 0.37 -17.25 -13.34
CA ILE A 30 1.56 -16.85 -12.60
C ILE A 30 1.81 -17.89 -11.50
N LYS A 31 3.00 -18.48 -11.47
CA LYS A 31 3.48 -19.27 -10.33
C LYS A 31 3.98 -18.27 -9.29
N ILE A 32 3.36 -18.25 -8.13
CA ILE A 32 3.71 -17.34 -7.03
C ILE A 32 5.03 -17.79 -6.39
N ARG A 33 5.91 -16.83 -6.12
CA ARG A 33 7.21 -17.02 -5.44
C ARG A 33 7.18 -16.42 -4.05
N LYS A 34 6.73 -15.17 -3.92
CA LYS A 34 6.60 -14.47 -2.64
C LYS A 34 5.30 -13.68 -2.61
N THR A 35 4.72 -13.60 -1.41
CA THR A 35 3.59 -12.72 -1.11
C THR A 35 3.88 -11.92 0.14
N ALA A 36 3.12 -10.85 0.38
CA ALA A 36 3.24 -10.09 1.61
C ALA A 36 1.88 -9.89 2.27
N ILE A 37 1.88 -9.89 3.61
CA ILE A 37 0.66 -9.68 4.38
C ILE A 37 0.33 -8.18 4.43
N CYS A 38 -0.92 -7.84 4.09
CA CYS A 38 -1.49 -6.50 4.14
C CYS A 38 -2.40 -6.29 5.36
N GLY A 39 -2.66 -5.02 5.70
CA GLY A 39 -3.70 -4.68 6.67
C GLY A 39 -5.08 -5.20 6.29
N THR A 40 -5.41 -5.23 5.00
CA THR A 40 -6.64 -5.84 4.47
C THR A 40 -6.74 -7.33 4.83
N ASP A 41 -5.64 -8.07 4.76
CA ASP A 41 -5.63 -9.48 5.14
C ASP A 41 -5.87 -9.67 6.64
N MET A 42 -5.44 -8.71 7.48
CA MET A 42 -5.76 -8.69 8.91
C MET A 42 -7.24 -8.43 9.18
N HIS A 43 -7.90 -7.55 8.42
CA HIS A 43 -9.35 -7.35 8.47
C HIS A 43 -10.10 -8.66 8.12
N ILE A 44 -9.65 -9.35 7.07
CA ILE A 44 -10.22 -10.65 6.67
C ILE A 44 -9.96 -11.73 7.73
N TYR A 45 -8.73 -11.77 8.28
CA TYR A 45 -8.36 -12.70 9.35
C TYR A 45 -9.25 -12.51 10.58
N ASN A 46 -9.40 -11.27 11.06
CA ASN A 46 -10.19 -10.90 12.23
C ASN A 46 -11.70 -10.99 12.00
N TRP A 47 -12.14 -11.12 10.75
CA TRP A 47 -13.55 -11.20 10.36
C TRP A 47 -14.37 -10.02 10.89
N ASP A 48 -13.84 -8.81 10.75
CA ASP A 48 -14.49 -7.59 11.19
C ASP A 48 -15.72 -7.21 10.33
N GLU A 49 -16.40 -6.13 10.69
CA GLU A 49 -17.63 -5.70 10.02
C GLU A 49 -17.44 -5.46 8.51
N TRP A 50 -16.27 -4.93 8.09
CA TRP A 50 -15.96 -4.73 6.69
C TRP A 50 -15.79 -6.07 5.96
N ALA A 51 -15.03 -6.99 6.54
CA ALA A 51 -14.82 -8.31 5.96
C ALA A 51 -16.13 -9.10 5.83
N GLN A 52 -16.99 -9.04 6.85
CA GLN A 52 -18.30 -9.69 6.83
C GLN A 52 -19.21 -9.20 5.70
N LYS A 53 -19.11 -7.91 5.33
CA LYS A 53 -19.93 -7.31 4.27
C LYS A 53 -19.34 -7.49 2.88
N THR A 54 -18.02 -7.72 2.79
CA THR A 54 -17.28 -7.58 1.54
C THR A 54 -16.75 -8.90 0.99
N ILE A 55 -16.31 -9.82 1.87
CA ILE A 55 -15.57 -11.02 1.47
C ILE A 55 -16.54 -12.18 1.26
N PRO A 56 -16.61 -12.74 0.04
CA PRO A 56 -17.33 -14.00 -0.18
C PRO A 56 -16.58 -15.16 0.49
N VAL A 57 -17.31 -16.11 1.03
CA VAL A 57 -16.78 -17.33 1.67
C VAL A 57 -17.32 -18.54 0.93
N PRO A 58 -16.47 -19.48 0.45
CA PRO A 58 -15.00 -19.53 0.56
C PRO A 58 -14.26 -18.60 -0.42
N MET A 59 -13.06 -18.10 -0.05
CA MET A 59 -12.25 -17.22 -0.87
C MET A 59 -10.75 -17.43 -0.62
N VAL A 60 -9.96 -17.60 -1.67
CA VAL A 60 -8.48 -17.48 -1.61
C VAL A 60 -8.14 -16.01 -1.44
N VAL A 61 -7.37 -15.67 -0.42
CA VAL A 61 -7.04 -14.28 -0.05
C VAL A 61 -5.68 -13.82 -0.58
N GLY A 62 -5.25 -12.60 -0.26
CA GLY A 62 -3.95 -12.03 -0.62
C GLY A 62 -3.97 -11.30 -1.96
N HIS A 63 -3.23 -10.17 -2.03
CA HIS A 63 -3.17 -9.31 -3.21
C HIS A 63 -1.79 -8.66 -3.43
N GLU A 64 -0.85 -8.91 -2.54
CA GLU A 64 0.53 -8.46 -2.65
C GLU A 64 1.41 -9.66 -3.03
N TYR A 65 2.06 -9.62 -4.20
CA TYR A 65 2.76 -10.79 -4.72
C TYR A 65 3.84 -10.46 -5.76
N VAL A 66 4.73 -11.42 -5.96
CA VAL A 66 5.63 -11.54 -7.10
C VAL A 66 5.65 -13.00 -7.53
N GLY A 67 5.76 -13.22 -8.82
CA GLY A 67 5.84 -14.56 -9.39
C GLY A 67 6.40 -14.59 -10.79
N GLU A 68 6.33 -15.75 -11.40
CA GLU A 68 6.81 -16.03 -12.75
C GLU A 68 5.65 -16.48 -13.64
N VAL A 69 5.56 -15.94 -14.84
CA VAL A 69 4.57 -16.36 -15.83
C VAL A 69 4.87 -17.77 -16.30
N VAL A 70 3.96 -18.70 -16.09
CA VAL A 70 4.11 -20.11 -16.51
C VAL A 70 3.22 -20.49 -17.68
N ALA A 71 2.17 -19.70 -17.95
CA ALA A 71 1.36 -19.83 -19.16
C ALA A 71 0.71 -18.49 -19.52
N ILE A 72 0.44 -18.30 -20.81
CA ILE A 72 -0.18 -17.07 -21.36
C ILE A 72 -1.42 -17.43 -22.19
N GLY A 73 -2.46 -16.63 -22.08
CA GLY A 73 -3.66 -16.75 -22.91
C GLY A 73 -3.38 -16.43 -24.38
N GLN A 74 -4.22 -16.95 -25.27
CA GLN A 74 -4.00 -16.89 -26.72
C GLN A 74 -3.94 -15.46 -27.29
N GLU A 75 -4.65 -14.52 -26.66
CA GLU A 75 -4.72 -13.11 -27.08
C GLU A 75 -3.70 -12.22 -26.36
N VAL A 76 -2.91 -12.75 -25.43
CA VAL A 76 -1.92 -11.99 -24.68
C VAL A 76 -0.78 -11.52 -25.58
N ARG A 77 -0.38 -10.28 -25.41
CA ARG A 77 0.80 -9.66 -26.06
C ARG A 77 1.68 -8.97 -25.02
N GLY A 78 2.98 -8.92 -25.25
CA GLY A 78 3.95 -8.23 -24.39
C GLY A 78 4.49 -9.05 -23.22
N PHE A 79 4.00 -10.29 -23.02
CA PHE A 79 4.50 -11.21 -22.01
C PHE A 79 4.93 -12.56 -22.64
N ALA A 80 5.86 -13.21 -21.98
CA ALA A 80 6.35 -14.55 -22.30
C ALA A 80 6.42 -15.41 -21.03
N VAL A 81 6.39 -16.73 -21.22
CA VAL A 81 6.67 -17.68 -20.15
C VAL A 81 8.10 -17.43 -19.63
N GLY A 82 8.27 -17.38 -18.32
CA GLY A 82 9.52 -17.03 -17.64
C GLY A 82 9.62 -15.54 -17.25
N ASP A 83 8.72 -14.68 -17.70
CA ASP A 83 8.70 -13.28 -17.26
C ASP A 83 8.40 -13.19 -15.77
N ARG A 84 9.23 -12.38 -15.05
CA ARG A 84 8.95 -12.03 -13.65
C ARG A 84 7.95 -10.90 -13.61
N VAL A 85 6.90 -11.08 -12.81
CA VAL A 85 5.79 -10.12 -12.73
C VAL A 85 5.33 -9.91 -11.29
N SER A 86 4.88 -8.71 -11.02
CA SER A 86 3.90 -8.38 -9.99
C SER A 86 2.66 -7.84 -10.70
N GLY A 87 1.68 -7.29 -10.00
CA GLY A 87 0.52 -6.75 -10.71
C GLY A 87 -0.46 -5.99 -9.84
N GLU A 88 -1.28 -5.21 -10.53
CA GLU A 88 -2.32 -4.39 -9.95
C GLU A 88 -3.50 -5.24 -9.48
N GLY A 89 -3.76 -5.21 -8.17
CA GLY A 89 -4.85 -5.97 -7.56
C GLY A 89 -6.26 -5.45 -7.90
N HIS A 90 -6.37 -4.25 -8.47
CA HIS A 90 -7.65 -3.68 -8.90
C HIS A 90 -7.93 -4.01 -10.37
N ILE A 91 -8.79 -4.98 -10.62
CA ILE A 91 -9.22 -5.31 -11.99
C ILE A 91 -10.35 -4.37 -12.39
N THR A 92 -10.15 -3.65 -13.49
CA THR A 92 -11.04 -2.59 -13.96
C THR A 92 -11.93 -3.05 -15.11
N CYS A 93 -13.11 -2.46 -15.24
CA CYS A 93 -14.07 -2.88 -16.28
C CYS A 93 -13.70 -2.46 -17.70
N GLY A 94 -12.75 -1.56 -17.91
CA GLY A 94 -12.28 -1.09 -19.21
C GLY A 94 -13.26 -0.15 -19.98
N HIS A 95 -14.55 -0.12 -19.65
CA HIS A 95 -15.57 0.56 -20.45
C HIS A 95 -16.31 1.73 -19.76
N CYS A 96 -16.19 1.90 -18.44
CA CYS A 96 -16.76 3.07 -17.78
C CYS A 96 -16.06 4.37 -18.19
N ARG A 97 -16.68 5.51 -17.91
CA ARG A 97 -16.12 6.83 -18.25
C ARG A 97 -14.67 7.01 -17.77
N ASN A 98 -14.38 6.63 -16.51
CA ASN A 98 -13.05 6.80 -15.94
C ASN A 98 -12.02 5.90 -16.64
N CYS A 99 -12.34 4.63 -16.90
CA CYS A 99 -11.44 3.74 -17.66
C CYS A 99 -11.15 4.29 -19.05
N ARG A 100 -12.19 4.71 -19.79
CA ARG A 100 -12.01 5.25 -21.14
C ARG A 100 -11.30 6.59 -21.18
N ALA A 101 -11.30 7.34 -20.07
CA ALA A 101 -10.58 8.61 -19.93
C ALA A 101 -9.16 8.45 -19.35
N GLY A 102 -8.61 7.22 -19.30
CA GLY A 102 -7.27 6.94 -18.77
C GLY A 102 -7.14 6.99 -17.25
N ARG A 103 -8.24 7.12 -16.52
CA ARG A 103 -8.27 7.12 -15.05
C ARG A 103 -8.77 5.78 -14.51
N THR A 104 -8.09 4.71 -14.91
CA THR A 104 -8.51 3.33 -14.63
C THR A 104 -8.57 3.01 -13.14
N HIS A 105 -7.67 3.56 -12.32
CA HIS A 105 -7.70 3.44 -10.87
C HIS A 105 -8.99 3.98 -10.21
N LEU A 106 -9.75 4.85 -10.92
CA LEU A 106 -11.06 5.36 -10.49
C LEU A 106 -12.22 4.61 -11.16
N CYS A 107 -12.02 3.37 -11.57
CA CYS A 107 -13.06 2.54 -12.15
C CYS A 107 -14.24 2.38 -11.17
N ARG A 108 -15.48 2.56 -11.68
CA ARG A 108 -16.69 2.38 -10.85
C ARG A 108 -17.01 0.92 -10.53
N ASN A 109 -16.46 0.00 -11.31
CA ASN A 109 -16.75 -1.44 -11.25
C ASN A 109 -15.47 -2.23 -10.98
N THR A 110 -14.63 -1.72 -10.07
CA THR A 110 -13.38 -2.40 -9.68
C THR A 110 -13.69 -3.71 -8.95
N ILE A 111 -12.96 -4.76 -9.32
CA ILE A 111 -12.96 -6.07 -8.66
C ILE A 111 -11.58 -6.27 -8.03
N GLY A 112 -11.53 -6.47 -6.71
CA GLY A 112 -10.27 -6.67 -5.98
C GLY A 112 -9.82 -8.13 -5.99
N VAL A 113 -8.56 -8.36 -6.38
CA VAL A 113 -7.87 -9.64 -6.20
C VAL A 113 -7.73 -9.93 -4.70
N GLY A 114 -8.05 -11.14 -4.25
CA GLY A 114 -8.03 -11.49 -2.82
C GLY A 114 -9.15 -10.87 -1.98
N VAL A 115 -10.09 -10.13 -2.61
CA VAL A 115 -11.22 -9.45 -1.95
C VAL A 115 -12.56 -9.88 -2.57
N ASN A 116 -12.72 -9.73 -3.88
CA ASN A 116 -13.96 -10.07 -4.59
C ASN A 116 -13.76 -11.23 -5.58
N ARG A 117 -12.52 -11.65 -5.80
CA ARG A 117 -12.12 -12.80 -6.59
C ARG A 117 -10.90 -13.46 -5.97
N PRO A 118 -10.60 -14.75 -6.31
CA PRO A 118 -9.45 -15.46 -5.78
C PRO A 118 -8.15 -14.66 -5.86
N GLY A 119 -7.40 -14.70 -4.77
CA GLY A 119 -6.19 -13.92 -4.53
C GLY A 119 -4.89 -14.67 -4.74
N ALA A 120 -3.81 -14.03 -4.30
CA ALA A 120 -2.44 -14.43 -4.55
C ALA A 120 -1.83 -15.35 -3.47
N PHE A 121 -2.50 -15.59 -2.35
CA PHE A 121 -1.99 -16.55 -1.36
C PHE A 121 -2.27 -17.98 -1.79
N ALA A 122 -1.68 -18.37 -2.93
CA ALA A 122 -1.80 -19.68 -3.56
C ALA A 122 -0.53 -19.97 -4.39
N GLU A 123 -0.31 -21.24 -4.74
CA GLU A 123 0.80 -21.62 -5.64
C GLU A 123 0.71 -20.96 -7.02
N TYR A 124 -0.53 -20.73 -7.50
CA TYR A 124 -0.78 -20.11 -8.81
C TYR A 124 -1.88 -19.07 -8.73
N LEU A 125 -1.70 -17.99 -9.49
CA LEU A 125 -2.67 -16.90 -9.66
C LEU A 125 -2.95 -16.68 -11.14
N VAL A 126 -4.24 -16.47 -11.50
CA VAL A 126 -4.64 -15.99 -12.82
C VAL A 126 -5.14 -14.55 -12.72
N ILE A 127 -4.54 -13.66 -13.51
CA ILE A 127 -4.97 -12.26 -13.66
C ILE A 127 -5.00 -11.88 -15.15
N PRO A 128 -5.82 -10.88 -15.53
CA PRO A 128 -5.73 -10.28 -16.85
C PRO A 128 -4.31 -9.75 -17.12
N ALA A 129 -3.78 -10.00 -18.30
CA ALA A 129 -2.45 -9.52 -18.69
C ALA A 129 -2.33 -8.00 -18.55
N PHE A 130 -3.43 -7.25 -18.75
CA PHE A 130 -3.48 -5.80 -18.50
C PHE A 130 -3.11 -5.42 -17.07
N ASN A 131 -3.38 -6.27 -16.09
CA ASN A 131 -3.09 -6.00 -14.67
C ASN A 131 -1.66 -6.39 -14.28
N ALA A 132 -0.95 -7.17 -15.08
CA ALA A 132 0.42 -7.56 -14.79
C ALA A 132 1.42 -6.45 -15.10
N PHE A 133 2.45 -6.35 -14.27
CA PHE A 133 3.58 -5.48 -14.47
C PHE A 133 4.87 -6.30 -14.58
N LYS A 134 5.52 -6.25 -15.73
CA LYS A 134 6.78 -6.95 -15.98
C LYS A 134 7.90 -6.24 -15.20
N LEU A 135 8.57 -6.98 -14.36
CA LEU A 135 9.60 -6.45 -13.46
C LEU A 135 10.95 -6.32 -14.18
N PRO A 136 11.66 -5.21 -14.01
CA PRO A 136 13.08 -5.14 -14.34
C PRO A 136 13.91 -6.17 -13.56
N ASP A 137 14.96 -6.72 -14.19
CA ASP A 137 15.77 -7.79 -13.62
C ASP A 137 16.47 -7.39 -12.32
N ASN A 138 16.79 -6.11 -12.17
CA ASN A 138 17.50 -5.56 -11.02
C ASN A 138 16.60 -5.22 -9.82
N ILE A 139 15.30 -5.53 -9.87
CA ILE A 139 14.39 -5.37 -8.72
C ILE A 139 14.30 -6.72 -7.99
N PRO A 140 14.69 -6.80 -6.69
CA PRO A 140 14.55 -8.00 -5.88
C PRO A 140 13.09 -8.45 -5.71
N ASP A 141 12.85 -9.76 -5.69
CA ASP A 141 11.50 -10.32 -5.50
C ASP A 141 10.83 -9.83 -4.21
N GLU A 142 11.57 -9.63 -3.14
CA GLU A 142 11.03 -9.14 -1.87
C GLU A 142 10.44 -7.74 -1.98
N LEU A 143 11.14 -6.85 -2.71
CA LEU A 143 10.62 -5.51 -2.98
C LEU A 143 9.46 -5.57 -3.98
N ALA A 144 9.54 -6.43 -5.00
CA ALA A 144 8.46 -6.61 -5.96
C ALA A 144 7.17 -7.14 -5.32
N ALA A 145 7.28 -8.01 -4.31
CA ALA A 145 6.13 -8.52 -3.57
C ALA A 145 5.34 -7.43 -2.83
N ILE A 146 5.99 -6.32 -2.45
CA ILE A 146 5.36 -5.20 -1.74
C ILE A 146 5.05 -4.01 -2.66
N PHE A 147 5.04 -4.18 -3.97
CA PHE A 147 4.75 -3.09 -4.91
C PHE A 147 3.33 -2.53 -4.75
N ASP A 148 2.37 -3.34 -4.34
CA ASP A 148 1.01 -2.86 -4.05
C ASP A 148 1.00 -1.75 -2.99
N PRO A 149 1.43 -1.97 -1.72
CA PRO A 149 1.46 -0.91 -0.72
C PRO A 149 2.53 0.16 -1.00
N PHE A 150 3.64 -0.18 -1.65
CA PHE A 150 4.61 0.80 -2.08
C PHE A 150 4.02 1.78 -3.10
N GLY A 151 3.19 1.29 -4.01
CA GLY A 151 2.46 2.13 -4.95
C GLY A 151 1.48 3.10 -4.28
N ASN A 152 0.82 2.68 -3.20
CA ASN A 152 -0.01 3.58 -2.40
C ASN A 152 0.84 4.70 -1.78
N ALA A 153 2.03 4.38 -1.28
CA ALA A 153 2.97 5.36 -0.75
C ALA A 153 3.45 6.34 -1.83
N VAL A 154 3.84 5.83 -3.01
CA VAL A 154 4.29 6.64 -4.15
C VAL A 154 3.18 7.53 -4.69
N HIS A 155 1.97 7.01 -4.91
CA HIS A 155 0.82 7.79 -5.38
C HIS A 155 0.48 8.92 -4.41
N THR A 156 0.49 8.63 -3.10
CA THR A 156 0.20 9.64 -2.07
C THR A 156 1.30 10.70 -2.01
N ALA A 157 2.56 10.29 -1.89
CA ALA A 157 3.70 11.21 -1.77
C ALA A 157 3.85 12.11 -3.00
N LEU A 158 3.76 11.52 -4.21
CA LEU A 158 3.95 12.24 -5.46
C LEU A 158 2.67 12.90 -6.03
N SER A 159 1.62 13.01 -5.21
CA SER A 159 0.42 13.77 -5.58
C SER A 159 0.65 15.27 -5.66
N PHE A 160 1.72 15.76 -5.04
CA PHE A 160 2.16 17.16 -5.04
C PHE A 160 3.68 17.24 -5.19
N ASP A 161 4.17 18.41 -5.62
CA ASP A 161 5.61 18.67 -5.63
C ASP A 161 6.15 18.67 -4.21
N LEU A 162 7.33 18.05 -4.03
CA LEU A 162 7.94 17.84 -2.72
C LEU A 162 9.33 18.45 -2.58
N VAL A 163 9.95 18.85 -3.70
CA VAL A 163 11.33 19.36 -3.69
C VAL A 163 11.41 20.65 -2.91
N GLY A 164 12.16 20.63 -1.78
CA GLY A 164 12.32 21.77 -0.90
C GLY A 164 11.17 21.99 0.10
N GLU A 165 10.09 21.20 0.03
CA GLU A 165 8.91 21.35 0.89
C GLU A 165 9.09 20.68 2.26
N ASP A 166 8.36 21.19 3.26
CA ASP A 166 8.21 20.56 4.57
C ASP A 166 7.01 19.63 4.58
N VAL A 167 7.26 18.36 4.86
CA VAL A 167 6.24 17.29 4.76
C VAL A 167 5.86 16.75 6.13
N LEU A 168 4.56 16.71 6.44
CA LEU A 168 4.00 16.02 7.59
C LEU A 168 3.30 14.75 7.16
N ILE A 169 3.68 13.61 7.74
CA ILE A 169 3.03 12.31 7.54
C ILE A 169 2.39 11.87 8.84
N THR A 170 1.09 11.60 8.86
CA THR A 170 0.41 11.03 10.01
C THR A 170 0.21 9.53 9.81
N GLY A 171 0.65 8.73 10.79
CA GLY A 171 0.64 7.27 10.74
C GLY A 171 1.94 6.67 10.19
N ALA A 172 2.74 6.07 11.08
CA ALA A 172 3.93 5.30 10.74
C ALA A 172 3.62 3.80 10.50
N GLY A 173 2.53 3.51 9.81
CA GLY A 173 2.31 2.20 9.21
C GLY A 173 3.28 1.95 8.05
N PRO A 174 3.39 0.71 7.52
CA PRO A 174 4.33 0.41 6.44
C PRO A 174 4.22 1.37 5.25
N ILE A 175 3.01 1.78 4.86
CA ILE A 175 2.79 2.72 3.75
C ILE A 175 3.32 4.12 4.10
N GLY A 176 3.04 4.63 5.32
CA GLY A 176 3.54 5.93 5.76
C GLY A 176 5.06 5.98 5.86
N ILE A 177 5.68 4.90 6.33
CA ILE A 177 7.15 4.78 6.40
C ILE A 177 7.76 4.77 4.99
N MET A 178 7.19 4.01 4.04
CA MET A 178 7.64 4.03 2.64
C MET A 178 7.43 5.40 2.00
N ALA A 179 6.33 6.10 2.30
CA ALA A 179 6.11 7.45 1.82
C ALA A 179 7.16 8.44 2.37
N ALA A 180 7.58 8.29 3.64
CA ALA A 180 8.66 9.10 4.20
C ALA A 180 9.97 8.89 3.42
N ALA A 181 10.31 7.64 3.09
CA ALA A 181 11.48 7.35 2.27
C ALA A 181 11.39 7.96 0.87
N VAL A 182 10.22 7.88 0.21
CA VAL A 182 9.96 8.53 -1.08
C VAL A 182 10.15 10.04 -0.97
N CYS A 183 9.52 10.70 0.01
CA CYS A 183 9.64 12.16 0.21
C CYS A 183 11.10 12.59 0.38
N ARG A 184 11.88 11.85 1.16
CA ARG A 184 13.33 12.14 1.32
C ARG A 184 14.09 11.94 0.02
N HIS A 185 13.83 10.85 -0.68
CA HIS A 185 14.53 10.52 -1.93
C HIS A 185 14.32 11.57 -3.01
N VAL A 186 13.11 12.12 -3.11
CA VAL A 186 12.78 13.13 -4.14
C VAL A 186 13.13 14.57 -3.74
N GLY A 187 13.66 14.80 -2.53
CA GLY A 187 14.23 16.09 -2.17
C GLY A 187 13.36 16.98 -1.28
N ALA A 188 12.43 16.43 -0.50
CA ALA A 188 11.75 17.17 0.55
C ALA A 188 12.76 17.73 1.59
N ARG A 189 12.55 18.96 2.07
CA ARG A 189 13.43 19.63 3.03
C ARG A 189 13.40 18.91 4.37
N HIS A 190 12.23 18.84 4.98
CA HIS A 190 12.01 18.07 6.19
C HIS A 190 10.87 17.06 5.98
N VAL A 191 11.04 15.85 6.49
CA VAL A 191 9.99 14.83 6.53
C VAL A 191 9.75 14.46 7.98
N VAL A 192 8.63 14.90 8.52
CA VAL A 192 8.18 14.61 9.89
C VAL A 192 7.09 13.55 9.81
N ILE A 193 7.26 12.42 10.49
CA ILE A 193 6.26 11.37 10.58
C ILE A 193 5.82 11.16 12.01
N THR A 194 4.52 10.97 12.24
CA THR A 194 3.93 10.83 13.57
C THR A 194 3.24 9.49 13.77
N ASP A 195 3.37 8.95 14.97
CA ASP A 195 2.65 7.75 15.42
C ASP A 195 2.66 7.72 16.96
N VAL A 196 2.02 6.71 17.56
CA VAL A 196 2.13 6.38 19.00
C VAL A 196 2.98 5.12 19.23
N ASN A 197 3.31 4.36 18.18
CA ASN A 197 4.05 3.12 18.24
C ASN A 197 5.56 3.35 18.03
N GLU A 198 6.35 3.19 19.09
CA GLU A 198 7.80 3.43 19.07
C GLU A 198 8.56 2.53 18.08
N TYR A 199 8.15 1.27 17.94
CA TYR A 199 8.80 0.36 16.98
C TYR A 199 8.68 0.88 15.55
N ARG A 200 7.50 1.35 15.17
CA ARG A 200 7.23 1.92 13.85
C ARG A 200 7.97 3.24 13.63
N LEU A 201 8.04 4.08 14.67
CA LEU A 201 8.79 5.35 14.63
C LEU A 201 10.29 5.08 14.47
N GLU A 202 10.84 4.07 15.14
CA GLU A 202 12.23 3.68 14.96
C GLU A 202 12.50 3.19 13.52
N LEU A 203 11.59 2.43 12.95
CA LEU A 203 11.68 2.01 11.57
C LEU A 203 11.60 3.20 10.60
N ALA A 204 10.75 4.17 10.88
CA ALA A 204 10.66 5.41 10.10
C ALA A 204 11.98 6.23 10.12
N ARG A 205 12.68 6.27 11.28
CA ARG A 205 14.02 6.91 11.37
C ARG A 205 15.03 6.19 10.47
N LYS A 206 15.04 4.86 10.50
CA LYS A 206 15.93 4.04 9.63
C LYS A 206 15.63 4.25 8.15
N MET A 207 14.38 4.55 7.81
CA MET A 207 13.93 4.82 6.45
C MET A 207 14.10 6.29 6.01
N GLY A 208 14.78 7.12 6.82
CA GLY A 208 15.21 8.45 6.44
C GLY A 208 14.24 9.59 6.83
N ALA A 209 13.24 9.36 7.67
CA ALA A 209 12.46 10.45 8.23
C ALA A 209 13.36 11.44 8.98
N THR A 210 13.19 12.76 8.76
CA THR A 210 13.95 13.79 9.47
C THR A 210 13.65 13.76 10.97
N ARG A 211 12.37 13.63 11.31
CA ARG A 211 11.89 13.43 12.68
C ARG A 211 10.76 12.39 12.68
N ALA A 212 10.84 11.45 13.61
CA ALA A 212 9.76 10.49 13.89
C ALA A 212 9.25 10.77 15.30
N VAL A 213 8.03 11.25 15.40
CA VAL A 213 7.45 11.89 16.58
C VAL A 213 6.39 11.00 17.21
N ASN A 214 6.57 10.65 18.48
CA ASN A 214 5.52 10.05 19.28
C ASN A 214 4.60 11.14 19.83
N VAL A 215 3.44 11.33 19.21
CA VAL A 215 2.49 12.39 19.58
C VAL A 215 1.85 12.22 20.96
N ALA A 216 2.02 11.07 21.61
CA ALA A 216 1.65 10.89 23.01
C ALA A 216 2.70 11.45 23.99
N LYS A 217 3.91 11.77 23.51
CA LYS A 217 5.06 12.20 24.34
C LYS A 217 5.59 13.56 23.96
N GLU A 218 5.49 13.96 22.71
CA GLU A 218 6.09 15.17 22.15
C GLU A 218 5.06 15.95 21.32
N LYS A 219 5.06 17.27 21.39
CA LYS A 219 4.16 18.12 20.62
C LYS A 219 4.78 18.47 19.28
N LEU A 220 3.97 18.42 18.21
CA LEU A 220 4.41 18.83 16.88
C LEU A 220 4.89 20.30 16.82
N SER A 221 4.31 21.18 17.65
CA SER A 221 4.77 22.58 17.75
C SER A 221 6.23 22.69 18.14
N ASP A 222 6.68 21.88 19.09
CA ASP A 222 8.04 21.91 19.61
C ASP A 222 9.02 21.36 18.54
N VAL A 223 8.59 20.33 17.81
CA VAL A 223 9.34 19.77 16.66
C VAL A 223 9.49 20.80 15.54
N MET A 224 8.44 21.55 15.24
CA MET A 224 8.47 22.62 14.23
C MET A 224 9.46 23.73 14.64
N GLU A 225 9.46 24.13 15.91
CA GLU A 225 10.40 25.11 16.45
C GLU A 225 11.85 24.61 16.34
N ASP A 226 12.12 23.37 16.74
CA ASP A 226 13.44 22.72 16.63
C ASP A 226 13.97 22.68 15.18
N LEU A 227 13.06 22.51 14.21
CA LEU A 227 13.39 22.47 12.77
C LEU A 227 13.41 23.86 12.12
N GLY A 228 13.13 24.92 12.87
CA GLY A 228 13.08 26.30 12.38
C GLY A 228 11.91 26.57 11.43
N MET A 229 10.84 25.81 11.55
CA MET A 229 9.61 26.00 10.78
C MET A 229 8.76 27.11 11.41
N THR A 230 8.58 28.23 10.73
CA THR A 230 7.82 29.37 11.23
C THR A 230 6.38 29.42 10.73
N GLU A 231 6.06 28.78 9.62
CA GLU A 231 4.77 28.94 8.91
C GLU A 231 3.92 27.67 8.87
N GLY A 232 4.51 26.51 9.09
CA GLY A 232 3.83 25.21 9.05
C GLY A 232 4.34 24.29 7.96
N PHE A 233 3.64 23.16 7.76
CA PHE A 233 3.97 22.18 6.73
C PHE A 233 3.31 22.54 5.40
N ASP A 234 4.04 22.37 4.31
CA ASP A 234 3.58 22.65 2.95
C ASP A 234 2.76 21.50 2.38
N VAL A 235 3.17 20.26 2.68
CA VAL A 235 2.49 19.04 2.26
C VAL A 235 2.17 18.13 3.43
N GLY A 236 0.92 17.71 3.53
CA GLY A 236 0.43 16.71 4.49
C GLY A 236 0.10 15.40 3.79
N LEU A 237 0.56 14.28 4.34
CA LEU A 237 0.18 12.94 3.91
C LEU A 237 -0.56 12.24 5.05
N GLU A 238 -1.90 12.23 4.99
CA GLU A 238 -2.73 11.59 6.00
C GLU A 238 -2.84 10.09 5.69
N MET A 239 -2.19 9.27 6.53
CA MET A 239 -2.09 7.83 6.33
C MET A 239 -2.52 7.01 7.55
N SER A 240 -3.03 7.67 8.58
CA SER A 240 -3.46 7.03 9.83
C SER A 240 -4.95 6.66 9.82
N GLY A 241 -5.78 7.44 9.15
CA GLY A 241 -7.24 7.40 9.26
C GLY A 241 -7.76 7.85 10.63
N VAL A 242 -6.90 8.42 11.50
CA VAL A 242 -7.29 8.86 12.84
C VAL A 242 -7.81 10.28 12.81
N PRO A 243 -9.08 10.55 13.19
CA PRO A 243 -9.68 11.88 13.10
C PRO A 243 -8.90 12.98 13.81
N SER A 244 -8.35 12.70 15.01
CA SER A 244 -7.55 13.68 15.76
C SER A 244 -6.21 13.99 15.08
N ALA A 245 -5.57 13.01 14.43
CA ALA A 245 -4.34 13.22 13.69
C ALA A 245 -4.58 14.11 12.45
N PHE A 246 -5.72 13.93 11.77
CA PHE A 246 -6.09 14.78 10.65
C PHE A 246 -6.42 16.23 11.09
N GLN A 247 -7.11 16.43 12.23
CA GLN A 247 -7.35 17.75 12.79
C GLN A 247 -6.04 18.46 13.14
N ASP A 248 -5.11 17.75 13.79
CA ASP A 248 -3.79 18.30 14.13
C ASP A 248 -2.99 18.63 12.86
N MET A 249 -3.07 17.81 11.83
CA MET A 249 -2.48 18.11 10.52
C MET A 249 -3.03 19.43 9.96
N ILE A 250 -4.35 19.61 9.88
CA ILE A 250 -4.98 20.86 9.41
C ILE A 250 -4.43 22.07 10.18
N ASP A 251 -4.26 21.92 11.49
CA ASP A 251 -3.75 23.00 12.36
C ASP A 251 -2.30 23.37 12.08
N LYS A 252 -1.49 22.39 11.67
CA LYS A 252 -0.04 22.56 11.45
C LYS A 252 0.33 22.84 9.99
N MET A 253 -0.63 22.79 9.05
CA MET A 253 -0.36 23.17 7.66
C MET A 253 -0.13 24.66 7.50
N ASN A 254 0.79 25.02 6.62
CA ASN A 254 0.98 26.35 6.09
C ASN A 254 -0.26 26.83 5.28
N HIS A 255 -0.42 28.14 5.11
CA HIS A 255 -1.40 28.71 4.17
C HIS A 255 -1.08 28.27 2.73
N GLY A 256 -2.10 27.82 2.00
CA GLY A 256 -1.92 27.22 0.67
C GLY A 256 -1.43 25.77 0.71
N GLY A 257 -1.28 25.18 1.88
CA GLY A 257 -0.80 23.80 2.06
C GLY A 257 -1.70 22.79 1.39
N LYS A 258 -1.12 21.64 1.04
CA LYS A 258 -1.76 20.57 0.25
C LYS A 258 -1.78 19.28 1.06
N ILE A 259 -2.93 18.61 1.14
CA ILE A 259 -3.09 17.36 1.89
C ILE A 259 -3.51 16.24 0.95
N ALA A 260 -2.74 15.16 0.91
CA ALA A 260 -3.09 13.89 0.29
C ALA A 260 -3.63 12.94 1.36
N MET A 261 -4.88 12.51 1.22
CA MET A 261 -5.58 11.70 2.22
C MET A 261 -5.75 10.27 1.71
N LEU A 262 -5.02 9.34 2.30
CA LEU A 262 -5.06 7.90 2.02
C LEU A 262 -5.69 7.12 3.18
N GLY A 263 -5.48 7.53 4.42
CA GLY A 263 -6.02 6.88 5.59
C GLY A 263 -7.55 6.87 5.58
N ILE A 264 -8.14 5.71 5.86
CA ILE A 264 -9.60 5.55 5.88
C ILE A 264 -10.07 5.70 7.32
N PRO A 265 -10.84 6.76 7.66
CA PRO A 265 -11.35 6.92 9.00
C PRO A 265 -12.41 5.84 9.31
N PRO A 266 -12.47 5.35 10.57
CA PRO A 266 -13.39 4.27 10.95
C PRO A 266 -14.87 4.70 10.92
N SER A 267 -15.13 6.01 10.92
CA SER A 267 -16.47 6.60 10.88
C SER A 267 -16.44 8.01 10.28
N THR A 268 -17.61 8.61 10.12
CA THR A 268 -17.71 10.03 9.77
C THR A 268 -16.97 10.90 10.78
N MET A 269 -16.16 11.82 10.30
CA MET A 269 -15.41 12.78 11.14
C MET A 269 -15.84 14.22 10.83
N ALA A 270 -15.86 15.06 11.86
CA ALA A 270 -16.06 16.49 11.70
C ALA A 270 -14.77 17.16 11.24
N ILE A 271 -14.86 18.17 10.37
CA ILE A 271 -13.74 18.96 9.87
C ILE A 271 -14.02 20.43 10.19
N ASP A 272 -13.01 21.13 10.71
CA ASP A 272 -13.07 22.59 10.85
C ASP A 272 -12.87 23.26 9.47
N TRP A 273 -13.96 23.42 8.76
CA TRP A 273 -13.98 24.06 7.45
C TRP A 273 -13.52 25.51 7.47
N GLY A 274 -13.64 26.21 8.62
CA GLY A 274 -13.11 27.55 8.78
C GLY A 274 -11.60 27.56 8.57
N LYS A 275 -10.88 26.63 9.21
CA LYS A 275 -9.43 26.50 9.03
C LYS A 275 -9.04 26.14 7.59
N VAL A 276 -9.77 25.21 6.98
CA VAL A 276 -9.53 24.82 5.58
C VAL A 276 -9.69 26.02 4.64
N ILE A 277 -10.74 26.80 4.81
CA ILE A 277 -11.05 27.99 3.98
C ILE A 277 -10.03 29.10 4.21
N PHE A 278 -9.79 29.50 5.47
CA PHE A 278 -8.91 30.64 5.76
C PHE A 278 -7.43 30.35 5.50
N LYS A 279 -7.01 29.09 5.56
CA LYS A 279 -5.67 28.69 5.13
C LYS A 279 -5.58 28.38 3.63
N GLY A 280 -6.70 28.33 2.89
CA GLY A 280 -6.71 27.98 1.47
C GLY A 280 -6.16 26.59 1.20
N LEU A 281 -6.47 25.60 2.05
CA LEU A 281 -5.93 24.26 1.95
C LEU A 281 -6.52 23.51 0.75
N PHE A 282 -5.67 22.72 0.07
CA PHE A 282 -6.10 21.78 -0.95
C PHE A 282 -6.10 20.35 -0.37
N ILE A 283 -7.24 19.68 -0.39
CA ILE A 283 -7.38 18.29 0.12
C ILE A 283 -7.73 17.36 -1.05
N LYS A 284 -6.86 16.36 -1.29
CA LYS A 284 -7.02 15.34 -2.35
C LYS A 284 -7.18 13.96 -1.73
N GLY A 285 -8.29 13.28 -2.04
CA GLY A 285 -8.45 11.86 -1.74
C GLY A 285 -7.57 11.01 -2.66
N ILE A 286 -6.90 10.01 -2.08
CA ILE A 286 -6.03 9.07 -2.80
C ILE A 286 -6.70 7.69 -2.80
N TYR A 287 -6.79 7.07 -3.97
CA TYR A 287 -7.33 5.72 -4.11
C TYR A 287 -6.38 4.86 -4.93
N GLY A 288 -5.81 3.84 -4.29
CA GLY A 288 -4.93 2.88 -4.94
C GLY A 288 -3.72 3.51 -5.62
N ARG A 289 -3.42 3.05 -6.81
CA ARG A 289 -2.28 3.41 -7.65
C ARG A 289 -2.78 3.83 -9.02
N GLU A 290 -2.21 4.85 -9.61
CA GLU A 290 -2.49 5.20 -11.00
C GLU A 290 -1.91 4.12 -11.92
N MET A 291 -2.78 3.44 -12.66
CA MET A 291 -2.40 2.36 -13.59
C MET A 291 -2.02 2.94 -14.96
N PHE A 292 -0.75 2.82 -15.42
CA PHE A 292 0.39 2.19 -14.71
C PHE A 292 1.48 3.21 -14.38
N GLU A 293 1.14 4.48 -14.43
CA GLU A 293 2.08 5.57 -14.15
C GLU A 293 2.81 5.38 -12.81
N THR A 294 2.06 5.04 -11.75
CA THR A 294 2.67 4.78 -10.43
C THR A 294 3.61 3.57 -10.46
N TRP A 295 3.28 2.53 -11.21
CA TRP A 295 4.09 1.32 -11.32
C TRP A 295 5.46 1.60 -11.95
N TYR A 296 5.51 2.39 -13.01
CA TYR A 296 6.77 2.83 -13.63
C TYR A 296 7.57 3.73 -12.70
N LYS A 297 6.92 4.63 -11.96
CA LYS A 297 7.59 5.46 -10.94
C LYS A 297 8.21 4.63 -9.83
N MET A 298 7.50 3.62 -9.32
CA MET A 298 8.03 2.70 -8.32
C MET A 298 9.32 2.02 -8.78
N ALA A 299 9.30 1.44 -9.98
CA ALA A 299 10.47 0.78 -10.56
C ALA A 299 11.63 1.77 -10.71
N SER A 300 11.37 2.97 -11.22
CA SER A 300 12.38 4.01 -11.40
C SER A 300 12.97 4.52 -10.09
N LEU A 301 12.16 4.66 -9.03
CA LEU A 301 12.64 5.07 -7.71
C LEU A 301 13.60 4.04 -7.12
N ILE A 302 13.29 2.75 -7.20
CA ILE A 302 14.20 1.68 -6.76
C ILE A 302 15.49 1.70 -7.60
N GLN A 303 15.37 1.82 -8.92
CA GLN A 303 16.52 1.87 -9.83
C GLN A 303 17.40 3.12 -9.62
N SER A 304 16.83 4.23 -9.15
CA SER A 304 17.56 5.46 -8.81
C SER A 304 18.18 5.43 -7.40
N GLY A 305 18.08 4.31 -6.68
CA GLY A 305 18.75 4.10 -5.40
C GLY A 305 17.87 4.26 -4.17
N LEU A 306 16.53 4.32 -4.30
CA LEU A 306 15.65 4.23 -3.14
C LEU A 306 15.72 2.84 -2.54
N ASP A 307 16.23 2.73 -1.32
CA ASP A 307 16.28 1.45 -0.58
C ASP A 307 15.07 1.32 0.34
N LEU A 308 14.23 0.33 0.06
CA LEU A 308 13.09 -0.05 0.90
C LEU A 308 13.31 -1.35 1.68
N SER A 309 14.48 -1.99 1.56
CA SER A 309 14.74 -3.27 2.22
C SER A 309 14.51 -3.25 3.74
N PRO A 310 14.80 -2.15 4.49
CA PRO A 310 14.56 -2.14 5.93
C PRO A 310 13.09 -2.23 6.35
N ILE A 311 12.13 -1.94 5.44
CA ILE A 311 10.69 -2.08 5.76
C ILE A 311 10.28 -3.54 5.88
N ILE A 312 11.01 -4.47 5.24
CA ILE A 312 10.74 -5.90 5.30
C ILE A 312 11.37 -6.45 6.56
N THR A 313 10.58 -6.73 7.57
CA THR A 313 11.07 -7.08 8.91
C THR A 313 10.97 -8.56 9.24
N HIS A 314 10.12 -9.30 8.54
CA HIS A 314 9.88 -10.72 8.81
C HIS A 314 9.72 -11.52 7.52
N HIS A 315 10.25 -12.75 7.57
CA HIS A 315 10.12 -13.74 6.50
C HIS A 315 9.66 -15.06 7.11
N PHE A 316 8.64 -15.65 6.53
CA PHE A 316 8.15 -16.98 6.91
C PHE A 316 7.97 -17.84 5.67
N HIS A 317 8.13 -19.16 5.82
CA HIS A 317 7.62 -20.09 4.82
C HIS A 317 6.09 -20.08 4.86
N ILE A 318 5.44 -20.39 3.76
CA ILE A 318 3.97 -20.37 3.69
C ILE A 318 3.31 -21.31 4.69
N ASP A 319 3.95 -22.43 5.04
CA ASP A 319 3.45 -23.35 6.04
C ASP A 319 3.42 -22.73 7.47
N ASP A 320 4.22 -21.70 7.71
CA ASP A 320 4.29 -20.93 8.96
C ASP A 320 3.47 -19.61 8.91
N PHE A 321 2.55 -19.48 7.98
CA PHE A 321 1.77 -18.26 7.76
C PHE A 321 1.12 -17.69 9.03
N GLN A 322 0.71 -18.54 9.98
CA GLN A 322 0.11 -18.10 11.24
C GLN A 322 1.06 -17.22 12.04
N GLN A 323 2.35 -17.56 12.10
CA GLN A 323 3.37 -16.74 12.76
C GLN A 323 3.51 -15.37 12.05
N GLY A 324 3.33 -15.34 10.72
CA GLY A 324 3.29 -14.10 9.93
C GLY A 324 2.12 -13.19 10.32
N PHE A 325 0.92 -13.74 10.46
CA PHE A 325 -0.26 -13.01 10.92
C PHE A 325 -0.13 -12.55 12.38
N GLU A 326 0.44 -13.36 13.25
CA GLU A 326 0.74 -13.00 14.65
C GLU A 326 1.76 -11.86 14.73
N ALA A 327 2.85 -11.92 13.94
CA ALA A 327 3.84 -10.84 13.84
C ALA A 327 3.18 -9.53 13.40
N MET A 328 2.34 -9.59 12.38
CA MET A 328 1.57 -8.43 11.91
C MET A 328 0.64 -7.87 12.98
N GLY A 329 -0.11 -8.75 13.67
CA GLY A 329 -1.04 -8.40 14.76
C GLY A 329 -0.35 -7.82 16.00
N SER A 330 0.91 -8.14 16.25
CA SER A 330 1.69 -7.63 17.38
C SER A 330 1.97 -6.14 17.34
N GLY A 331 1.85 -5.51 16.16
CA GLY A 331 2.24 -4.12 15.90
C GLY A 331 3.76 -3.89 15.91
N LYS A 332 4.57 -4.94 15.98
CA LYS A 332 6.04 -4.91 15.95
C LYS A 332 6.59 -5.47 14.63
N SER A 333 5.97 -5.09 13.53
CA SER A 333 6.42 -5.44 12.18
C SER A 333 6.33 -4.24 11.23
N GLY A 334 7.18 -4.25 10.22
CA GLY A 334 6.98 -3.56 8.96
C GLY A 334 6.20 -4.47 8.02
N LYS A 335 6.79 -4.80 6.85
CA LYS A 335 6.21 -5.80 5.94
C LYS A 335 6.63 -7.22 6.34
N VAL A 336 5.71 -8.14 6.22
CA VAL A 336 5.88 -9.57 6.47
C VAL A 336 5.76 -10.32 5.15
N ILE A 337 6.81 -11.02 4.75
CA ILE A 337 6.89 -11.81 3.51
C ILE A 337 6.58 -13.27 3.81
N LEU A 338 5.78 -13.89 2.94
CA LEU A 338 5.53 -15.33 2.90
C LEU A 338 6.19 -15.92 1.65
N ASN A 339 7.09 -16.89 1.84
CA ASN A 339 7.79 -17.58 0.75
C ASN A 339 7.01 -18.83 0.34
N TRP A 340 6.80 -19.00 -0.95
CA TRP A 340 6.03 -20.09 -1.57
C TRP A 340 6.91 -21.19 -2.20
N ASP A 341 8.23 -20.97 -2.23
CA ASP A 341 9.22 -21.93 -2.76
C ASP A 341 9.67 -22.93 -1.71
#